data_59831ef7541b4b0011243b2c34b9d6ed
#
_entry.id   59831ef7541b4b0011243b2c34b9d6ed
#
_cell.length_a   1.000
_cell.length_b   1.000
_cell.length_c   1.000
_cell.angle_alpha   90.00
_cell.angle_beta   90.00
_cell.angle_gamma   90.00
#
_symmetry.space_group_name_H-M   'P 1'
#
loop_
_entity.id
_entity.type
_entity.pdbx_description
1 polymer ?
#
loop_
_entity_poly.entity_id
_entity_poly.type
_entity_poly.pdbx_seq_one_letter_code
_entity_poly.pdbx_strand_id
1 'polypeptide(L)'
;HLGDEDRRYLYWSIFLYRLDDPSFEAIKKRLRLWSRLVDSHTWARKARDIFDSLKEAEAPSDLVTLLEPYSLDVLAILWLTTADGEVRATLEQYVDAWYHVEPELDGNDLKAMGLEPGPEFRTILTSLKGAKLDGDVTTREEEKAYVREHFHPSHSGEA
;
A
#
# COMPACT_ATOMS: atom_id res chain seq x y z
N HIS A 1 8.40 -9.26 -17.87
CA HIS A 1 8.60 -8.70 -19.23
C HIS A 1 7.48 -7.70 -19.45
N LEU A 2 7.80 -6.38 -19.35
CA LEU A 2 6.84 -5.32 -19.67
C LEU A 2 6.53 -5.34 -21.16
N GLY A 3 5.24 -5.33 -21.52
CA GLY A 3 4.79 -5.19 -22.89
C GLY A 3 5.12 -3.80 -23.47
N ASP A 4 5.02 -3.66 -24.79
CA ASP A 4 5.34 -2.38 -25.46
C ASP A 4 4.37 -1.24 -25.06
N GLU A 5 3.14 -1.57 -24.70
CA GLU A 5 2.16 -0.60 -24.19
C GLU A 5 2.53 -0.10 -22.80
N ASP A 6 2.97 -1.01 -21.91
CA ASP A 6 3.40 -0.65 -20.55
C ASP A 6 4.67 0.20 -20.57
N ARG A 7 5.62 -0.11 -21.47
CA ARG A 7 6.82 0.72 -21.67
C ARG A 7 6.46 2.13 -22.12
N ARG A 8 5.58 2.26 -23.12
CA ARG A 8 5.13 3.58 -23.60
C ARG A 8 4.43 4.35 -22.52
N TYR A 9 3.59 3.68 -21.74
CA TYR A 9 2.91 4.28 -20.60
C TYR A 9 3.91 4.82 -19.57
N LEU A 10 4.91 4.03 -19.16
CA LEU A 10 5.93 4.47 -18.22
C LEU A 10 6.76 5.64 -18.74
N TYR A 11 7.19 5.61 -20.00
CA TYR A 11 7.94 6.74 -20.60
C TYR A 11 7.11 8.03 -20.58
N TRP A 12 5.85 7.97 -20.95
CA TRP A 12 4.96 9.12 -20.88
C TRP A 12 4.75 9.61 -19.44
N SER A 13 4.57 8.70 -18.51
CA SER A 13 4.38 9.03 -17.09
C SER A 13 5.60 9.74 -16.51
N ILE A 14 6.82 9.25 -16.78
CA ILE A 14 8.08 9.88 -16.32
C ILE A 14 8.26 11.27 -16.96
N PHE A 15 7.98 11.39 -18.25
CA PHE A 15 8.08 12.68 -18.95
C PHE A 15 7.11 13.70 -18.36
N LEU A 16 5.85 13.32 -18.20
CA LEU A 16 4.81 14.19 -17.67
C LEU A 16 5.07 14.58 -16.21
N TYR A 17 5.60 13.65 -15.41
CA TYR A 17 5.91 13.88 -13.99
C TYR A 17 6.92 15.01 -13.77
N ARG A 18 7.82 15.24 -14.73
CA ARG A 18 8.85 16.31 -14.67
C ARG A 18 8.34 17.68 -15.08
N LEU A 19 7.14 17.76 -15.61
CA LEU A 19 6.55 19.04 -16.03
C LEU A 19 6.01 19.80 -14.82
N ASP A 20 6.05 21.12 -14.90
CA ASP A 20 5.29 21.98 -14.01
C ASP A 20 3.79 21.90 -14.31
N ASP A 21 2.95 22.36 -13.38
CA ASP A 21 1.50 22.26 -13.50
C ASP A 21 0.93 22.97 -14.73
N PRO A 22 1.36 24.21 -15.08
CA PRO A 22 0.90 24.88 -16.30
C PRO A 22 1.22 24.11 -17.57
N SER A 23 2.44 23.57 -17.69
CA SER A 23 2.88 22.79 -18.83
C SER A 23 2.13 21.47 -18.95
N PHE A 24 1.91 20.77 -17.82
CA PHE A 24 1.11 19.55 -17.76
C PHE A 24 -0.33 19.80 -18.23
N GLU A 25 -1.02 20.82 -17.70
CA GLU A 25 -2.39 21.14 -18.10
C GLU A 25 -2.50 21.54 -19.59
N ALA A 26 -1.52 22.27 -20.13
CA ALA A 26 -1.46 22.60 -21.55
C ALA A 26 -1.34 21.36 -22.44
N ILE A 27 -0.46 20.42 -22.08
CA ILE A 27 -0.25 19.16 -22.80
C ILE A 27 -1.47 18.26 -22.67
N LYS A 28 -2.02 18.10 -21.48
CA LYS A 28 -3.24 17.32 -21.20
C LYS A 28 -4.39 17.75 -22.12
N LYS A 29 -4.62 19.07 -22.20
CA LYS A 29 -5.67 19.64 -23.05
C LYS A 29 -5.39 19.43 -24.54
N ARG A 30 -4.15 19.66 -24.99
CA ARG A 30 -3.75 19.62 -26.40
C ARG A 30 -3.74 18.19 -26.95
N LEU A 31 -3.20 17.23 -26.18
CA LEU A 31 -3.03 15.85 -26.62
C LEU A 31 -4.18 14.91 -26.20
N ARG A 32 -5.15 15.42 -25.43
CA ARG A 32 -6.26 14.61 -24.89
C ARG A 32 -5.74 13.34 -24.21
N LEU A 33 -4.83 13.54 -23.24
CA LEU A 33 -4.20 12.44 -22.53
C LEU A 33 -5.24 11.47 -21.95
N TRP A 34 -4.90 10.20 -21.94
CA TRP A 34 -5.74 9.15 -21.35
C TRP A 34 -5.91 9.37 -19.85
N SER A 35 -7.07 9.02 -19.30
CA SER A 35 -7.37 9.16 -17.88
C SER A 35 -6.29 8.49 -17.00
N ARG A 36 -5.87 7.26 -17.33
CA ARG A 36 -4.83 6.54 -16.59
C ARG A 36 -3.53 7.34 -16.45
N LEU A 37 -3.07 8.04 -17.50
CA LEU A 37 -1.87 8.89 -17.42
C LEU A 37 -2.08 10.12 -16.53
N VAL A 38 -3.26 10.74 -16.63
CA VAL A 38 -3.60 11.91 -15.82
C VAL A 38 -3.70 11.53 -14.36
N ASP A 39 -4.37 10.42 -14.06
CA ASP A 39 -4.56 9.91 -12.71
C ASP A 39 -3.21 9.52 -12.08
N SER A 40 -2.37 8.77 -12.81
CA SER A 40 -1.04 8.39 -12.30
C SER A 40 -0.13 9.58 -12.08
N HIS A 41 -0.16 10.59 -12.94
CA HIS A 41 0.58 11.84 -12.72
C HIS A 41 0.11 12.53 -11.43
N THR A 42 -1.20 12.65 -11.25
CA THR A 42 -1.78 13.31 -10.07
C THR A 42 -1.43 12.56 -8.79
N TRP A 43 -1.56 11.23 -8.80
CA TRP A 43 -1.22 10.39 -7.66
C TRP A 43 0.27 10.37 -7.36
N ALA A 44 1.14 10.31 -8.38
CA ALA A 44 2.58 10.35 -8.19
C ALA A 44 3.05 11.69 -7.59
N ARG A 45 2.42 12.80 -7.94
CA ARG A 45 2.72 14.09 -7.31
C ARG A 45 2.30 14.15 -5.86
N LYS A 46 1.09 13.68 -5.53
CA LYS A 46 0.62 13.58 -4.14
C LYS A 46 1.49 12.64 -3.30
N ALA A 47 1.93 11.54 -3.89
CA ALA A 47 2.74 10.56 -3.19
C ALA A 47 4.15 11.08 -2.82
N ARG A 48 4.60 12.20 -3.37
CA ARG A 48 5.84 12.86 -2.89
C ARG A 48 5.69 13.43 -1.49
N ASP A 49 4.47 13.80 -1.11
CA ASP A 49 4.21 14.40 0.20
C ASP A 49 4.42 13.39 1.35
N ILE A 50 4.45 12.09 1.03
CA ILE A 50 4.71 11.03 2.03
C ILE A 50 6.20 10.71 2.21
N PHE A 51 7.12 11.30 1.41
CA PHE A 51 8.55 10.93 1.46
C PHE A 51 9.17 11.18 2.83
N ASP A 52 8.83 12.27 3.50
CA ASP A 52 9.32 12.55 4.84
C ASP A 52 8.73 11.53 5.83
N SER A 53 7.45 11.22 5.73
CA SER A 53 6.82 10.18 6.55
C SER A 53 7.41 8.78 6.32
N LEU A 54 7.84 8.44 5.08
CA LEU A 54 8.53 7.18 4.82
C LEU A 54 9.88 7.07 5.52
N LYS A 55 10.56 8.20 5.73
CA LYS A 55 11.84 8.23 6.47
C LYS A 55 11.66 8.21 7.98
N GLU A 56 10.54 8.70 8.46
CA GLU A 56 10.21 8.73 9.88
C GLU A 56 9.61 7.41 10.38
N ALA A 57 9.07 6.60 9.48
CA ALA A 57 8.47 5.32 9.81
C ALA A 57 9.55 4.30 10.21
N GLU A 58 9.38 3.67 11.37
CA GLU A 58 10.33 2.72 11.94
C GLU A 58 9.93 1.26 11.66
N ALA A 59 8.63 0.98 11.59
CA ALA A 59 8.11 -0.37 11.41
C ALA A 59 7.70 -0.65 9.95
N PRO A 60 7.88 -1.88 9.46
CA PRO A 60 7.38 -2.30 8.15
C PRO A 60 5.88 -2.07 7.96
N SER A 61 5.06 -2.29 9.00
CA SER A 61 3.63 -2.05 8.98
C SER A 61 3.26 -0.60 8.70
N ASP A 62 4.01 0.35 9.26
CA ASP A 62 3.82 1.79 9.03
C ASP A 62 4.15 2.14 7.58
N LEU A 63 5.26 1.63 7.06
CA LEU A 63 5.67 1.82 5.67
C LEU A 63 4.64 1.26 4.68
N VAL A 64 4.12 0.05 4.95
CA VAL A 64 3.07 -0.56 4.13
C VAL A 64 1.79 0.28 4.17
N THR A 65 1.39 0.77 5.34
CA THR A 65 0.20 1.63 5.50
C THR A 65 0.31 2.92 4.67
N LEU A 66 1.51 3.50 4.59
CA LEU A 66 1.77 4.70 3.78
C LEU A 66 1.75 4.40 2.27
N LEU A 67 2.21 3.22 1.85
CA LEU A 67 2.39 2.87 0.44
C LEU A 67 1.18 2.15 -0.19
N GLU A 68 0.41 1.40 0.59
CA GLU A 68 -0.74 0.59 0.14
C GLU A 68 -1.82 1.39 -0.65
N PRO A 69 -2.09 2.68 -0.36
CA PRO A 69 -3.03 3.47 -1.16
C PRO A 69 -2.61 3.72 -2.61
N TYR A 70 -1.33 3.49 -2.94
CA TYR A 70 -0.78 3.79 -4.27
C TYR A 70 -0.65 2.54 -5.12
N SER A 71 -1.03 2.64 -6.39
CA SER A 71 -0.85 1.55 -7.35
C SER A 71 0.64 1.32 -7.66
N LEU A 72 0.99 0.11 -8.07
CA LEU A 72 2.36 -0.22 -8.48
C LEU A 72 2.88 0.69 -9.61
N ASP A 73 2.00 1.16 -10.51
CA ASP A 73 2.36 2.13 -11.56
C ASP A 73 2.86 3.45 -10.94
N VAL A 74 2.17 3.95 -9.91
CA VAL A 74 2.55 5.17 -9.20
C VAL A 74 3.87 4.97 -8.47
N LEU A 75 4.02 3.85 -7.75
CA LEU A 75 5.26 3.53 -7.04
C LEU A 75 6.45 3.38 -8.00
N ALA A 76 6.24 2.77 -9.18
CA ALA A 76 7.27 2.68 -10.21
C ALA A 76 7.68 4.07 -10.75
N ILE A 77 6.74 5.00 -10.95
CA ILE A 77 7.05 6.37 -11.35
C ILE A 77 7.89 7.07 -10.26
N LEU A 78 7.51 6.93 -8.99
CA LEU A 78 8.25 7.49 -7.86
C LEU A 78 9.67 6.93 -7.79
N TRP A 79 9.81 5.61 -7.89
CA TRP A 79 11.10 4.93 -7.89
C TRP A 79 12.03 5.41 -9.02
N LEU A 80 11.49 5.56 -10.24
CA LEU A 80 12.24 6.03 -11.41
C LEU A 80 12.60 7.51 -11.35
N THR A 81 11.85 8.31 -10.62
CA THR A 81 11.99 9.78 -10.63
C THR A 81 12.61 10.35 -9.37
N THR A 82 12.60 9.62 -8.25
CA THR A 82 13.25 10.07 -7.02
C THR A 82 14.76 10.04 -7.13
N ALA A 83 15.41 11.09 -6.62
CA ALA A 83 16.87 11.12 -6.42
C ALA A 83 17.25 10.61 -5.01
N ASP A 84 16.26 10.40 -4.13
CA ASP A 84 16.46 9.96 -2.77
C ASP A 84 16.68 8.44 -2.73
N GLY A 85 17.89 8.03 -2.31
CA GLY A 85 18.26 6.61 -2.26
C GLY A 85 17.55 5.83 -1.17
N GLU A 86 17.19 6.47 -0.06
CA GLU A 86 16.46 5.84 1.05
C GLU A 86 15.02 5.55 0.64
N VAL A 87 14.32 6.54 0.09
CA VAL A 87 12.97 6.36 -0.46
C VAL A 87 12.96 5.26 -1.54
N ARG A 88 13.98 5.24 -2.41
CA ARG A 88 14.08 4.20 -3.44
C ARG A 88 14.22 2.80 -2.85
N ALA A 89 15.09 2.64 -1.86
CA ALA A 89 15.28 1.35 -1.18
C ALA A 89 14.00 0.88 -0.47
N THR A 90 13.27 1.79 0.17
CA THR A 90 11.97 1.49 0.79
C THR A 90 10.94 1.02 -0.24
N LEU A 91 10.85 1.68 -1.41
CA LEU A 91 9.94 1.27 -2.48
C LEU A 91 10.31 -0.10 -3.06
N GLU A 92 11.59 -0.41 -3.22
CA GLU A 92 12.07 -1.73 -3.63
C GLU A 92 11.67 -2.80 -2.60
N GLN A 93 11.95 -2.55 -1.33
CA GLN A 93 11.63 -3.49 -0.26
C GLN A 93 10.12 -3.71 -0.12
N TYR A 94 9.31 -2.67 -0.31
CA TYR A 94 7.85 -2.81 -0.34
C TYR A 94 7.39 -3.80 -1.40
N VAL A 95 7.86 -3.64 -2.64
CA VAL A 95 7.45 -4.49 -3.76
C VAL A 95 7.96 -5.92 -3.61
N ASP A 96 9.22 -6.07 -3.17
CA ASP A 96 9.88 -7.38 -3.14
C ASP A 96 9.48 -8.22 -1.92
N ALA A 97 9.24 -7.59 -0.76
CA ALA A 97 9.04 -8.31 0.49
C ALA A 97 7.64 -8.13 1.10
N TRP A 98 7.06 -6.92 1.05
CA TRP A 98 5.88 -6.60 1.86
C TRP A 98 4.56 -6.59 1.10
N TYR A 99 4.59 -6.30 -0.20
CA TYR A 99 3.40 -6.14 -1.03
C TYR A 99 2.47 -7.36 -1.03
N HIS A 100 3.05 -8.55 -0.90
CA HIS A 100 2.31 -9.82 -0.91
C HIS A 100 2.06 -10.42 0.48
N VAL A 101 2.45 -9.71 1.54
CA VAL A 101 2.20 -10.20 2.91
C VAL A 101 0.72 -10.11 3.22
N GLU A 102 0.13 -11.26 3.52
CA GLU A 102 -1.26 -11.39 3.96
C GLU A 102 -1.32 -12.32 5.18
N PRO A 103 -2.28 -12.13 6.10
CA PRO A 103 -2.55 -13.09 7.17
C PRO A 103 -2.91 -14.46 6.61
N GLU A 104 -2.62 -15.50 7.37
CA GLU A 104 -3.09 -16.87 7.07
C GLU A 104 -4.52 -17.10 7.54
N LEU A 105 -4.98 -16.32 8.52
CA LEU A 105 -6.37 -16.34 8.97
C LEU A 105 -7.24 -15.52 8.04
N ASP A 106 -8.42 -16.05 7.76
CA ASP A 106 -9.48 -15.36 7.02
C ASP A 106 -10.72 -15.09 7.87
N GLY A 107 -11.76 -14.48 7.27
CA GLY A 107 -13.01 -14.20 7.96
C GLY A 107 -13.75 -15.45 8.44
N ASN A 108 -13.52 -16.64 7.86
CA ASN A 108 -14.14 -17.89 8.32
C ASN A 108 -13.42 -18.42 9.56
N ASP A 109 -12.10 -18.25 9.63
CA ASP A 109 -11.32 -18.56 10.82
C ASP A 109 -11.76 -17.71 12.02
N LEU A 110 -11.95 -16.42 11.80
CA LEU A 110 -12.45 -15.51 12.85
C LEU A 110 -13.84 -15.93 13.36
N LYS A 111 -14.73 -16.36 12.46
CA LYS A 111 -16.03 -16.94 12.85
C LYS A 111 -15.87 -18.22 13.66
N ALA A 112 -14.96 -19.11 13.24
CA ALA A 112 -14.70 -20.36 13.97
C ALA A 112 -14.09 -20.11 15.35
N MET A 113 -13.44 -18.95 15.55
CA MET A 113 -12.95 -18.48 16.85
C MET A 113 -14.02 -17.83 17.72
N GLY A 114 -15.27 -17.73 17.24
CA GLY A 114 -16.41 -17.19 17.98
C GLY A 114 -16.61 -15.68 17.83
N LEU A 115 -15.93 -15.05 16.90
CA LEU A 115 -16.14 -13.62 16.61
C LEU A 115 -17.34 -13.43 15.67
N GLU A 116 -18.12 -12.38 15.91
CA GLU A 116 -19.28 -12.05 15.07
C GLU A 116 -18.84 -11.36 13.77
N PRO A 117 -19.38 -11.78 12.61
CA PRO A 117 -19.10 -11.13 11.34
C PRO A 117 -19.52 -9.65 11.34
N GLY A 118 -18.58 -8.76 11.09
CA GLY A 118 -18.84 -7.33 11.10
C GLY A 118 -17.64 -6.51 10.62
N PRO A 119 -17.74 -5.17 10.72
CA PRO A 119 -16.64 -4.26 10.37
C PRO A 119 -15.35 -4.56 11.13
N GLU A 120 -15.44 -5.15 12.33
CA GLU A 120 -14.31 -5.54 13.18
C GLU A 120 -13.41 -6.58 12.51
N PHE A 121 -13.95 -7.46 11.64
CA PHE A 121 -13.13 -8.42 10.91
C PHE A 121 -12.05 -7.75 10.07
N ARG A 122 -12.39 -6.63 9.43
CA ARG A 122 -11.40 -5.86 8.68
C ARG A 122 -10.31 -5.32 9.60
N THR A 123 -10.68 -4.77 10.74
CA THR A 123 -9.74 -4.25 11.74
C THR A 123 -8.81 -5.35 12.24
N ILE A 124 -9.36 -6.52 12.57
CA ILE A 124 -8.57 -7.68 13.02
C ILE A 124 -7.58 -8.13 11.95
N LEU A 125 -8.04 -8.32 10.72
CA LEU A 125 -7.16 -8.77 9.62
C LEU A 125 -6.10 -7.73 9.28
N THR A 126 -6.42 -6.44 9.34
CA THR A 126 -5.42 -5.37 9.15
C THR A 126 -4.39 -5.37 10.28
N SER A 127 -4.82 -5.55 11.54
CA SER A 127 -3.91 -5.64 12.68
C SER A 127 -3.01 -6.88 12.59
N LEU A 128 -3.54 -8.03 12.18
CA LEU A 128 -2.76 -9.23 11.92
C LEU A 128 -1.73 -9.04 10.81
N LYS A 129 -2.12 -8.36 9.72
CA LYS A 129 -1.20 -8.02 8.64
C LYS A 129 -0.04 -7.17 9.16
N GLY A 130 -0.34 -6.16 9.99
CA GLY A 130 0.67 -5.34 10.63
C GLY A 130 1.63 -6.17 11.50
N ALA A 131 1.10 -6.98 12.42
CA ALA A 131 1.90 -7.84 13.28
C ALA A 131 2.77 -8.84 12.50
N LYS A 132 2.27 -9.33 11.34
CA LYS A 132 3.04 -10.21 10.47
C LYS A 132 4.17 -9.48 9.75
N LEU A 133 3.93 -8.26 9.29
CA LEU A 133 4.94 -7.40 8.67
C LEU A 133 6.06 -7.05 9.64
N ASP A 134 5.72 -6.79 10.91
CA ASP A 134 6.66 -6.40 11.96
C ASP A 134 7.38 -7.64 12.58
N GLY A 135 6.93 -8.84 12.22
CA GLY A 135 7.54 -10.09 12.67
C GLY A 135 7.04 -10.58 14.04
N ASP A 136 6.00 -9.96 14.59
CA ASP A 136 5.40 -10.35 15.87
C ASP A 136 4.68 -11.70 15.77
N VAL A 137 4.14 -12.01 14.59
CA VAL A 137 3.51 -13.29 14.26
C VAL A 137 4.04 -13.81 12.93
N THR A 138 4.35 -15.11 12.87
CA THR A 138 4.91 -15.76 11.68
C THR A 138 4.13 -17.00 11.26
N THR A 139 3.40 -17.60 12.18
CA THR A 139 2.63 -18.83 11.96
C THR A 139 1.16 -18.61 12.21
N ARG A 140 0.32 -19.46 11.59
CA ARG A 140 -1.13 -19.46 11.79
C ARG A 140 -1.54 -19.60 13.26
N GLU A 141 -0.79 -20.36 14.04
CA GLU A 141 -1.08 -20.56 15.46
C GLU A 141 -0.76 -19.30 16.29
N GLU A 142 0.31 -18.59 15.95
CA GLU A 142 0.64 -17.29 16.52
C GLU A 142 -0.39 -16.23 16.15
N GLU A 143 -0.88 -16.24 14.90
CA GLU A 143 -1.97 -15.37 14.48
C GLU A 143 -3.25 -15.60 15.31
N LYS A 144 -3.61 -16.87 15.57
CA LYS A 144 -4.75 -17.21 16.44
C LYS A 144 -4.54 -16.75 17.88
N ALA A 145 -3.33 -16.89 18.39
CA ALA A 145 -3.00 -16.42 19.74
C ALA A 145 -3.13 -14.90 19.83
N TYR A 146 -2.58 -14.18 18.84
CA TYR A 146 -2.68 -12.72 18.73
C TYR A 146 -4.14 -12.25 18.72
N VAL A 147 -5.00 -12.88 17.91
CA VAL A 147 -6.43 -12.53 17.87
C VAL A 147 -7.10 -12.75 19.23
N ARG A 148 -6.82 -13.85 19.91
CA ARG A 148 -7.39 -14.11 21.24
C ARG A 148 -6.94 -13.14 22.30
N GLU A 149 -5.71 -12.65 22.21
CA GLU A 149 -5.13 -11.71 23.17
C GLU A 149 -5.67 -10.29 22.97
N HIS A 150 -5.80 -9.85 21.72
CA HIS A 150 -6.10 -8.46 21.42
C HIS A 150 -7.58 -8.19 21.08
N PHE A 151 -8.31 -9.23 20.65
CA PHE A 151 -9.70 -9.12 20.20
C PHE A 151 -10.57 -10.17 20.92
N HIS A 152 -11.05 -9.81 22.12
CA HIS A 152 -12.00 -10.66 22.84
C HIS A 152 -13.35 -10.70 22.15
N PRO A 153 -14.01 -11.88 22.03
CA PRO A 153 -15.42 -11.90 21.68
C PRO A 153 -16.17 -11.05 22.69
N SER A 154 -16.82 -9.98 22.20
CA SER A 154 -17.65 -9.13 23.04
C SER A 154 -18.73 -10.00 23.69
N HIS A 155 -18.65 -10.20 24.99
CA HIS A 155 -19.77 -10.70 25.79
C HIS A 155 -20.86 -9.62 25.78
N SER A 156 -21.58 -9.52 24.66
CA SER A 156 -22.82 -8.73 24.62
C SER A 156 -23.94 -9.61 25.17
N GLY A 157 -24.21 -9.47 26.45
CA GLY A 157 -25.44 -10.05 26.98
C GLY A 157 -25.39 -10.57 28.38
N GLU A 158 -25.32 -9.68 29.36
CA GLU A 158 -26.02 -9.91 30.63
C GLU A 158 -26.93 -8.69 30.87
N ALA A 159 -28.18 -8.87 30.64
CA ALA A 159 -29.27 -8.26 31.36
C ALA A 159 -30.55 -9.06 31.09
#